data_7fec7a3dd76fd7b15dccc42bb8f6a3e5
#
_entry.id   7fec7a3dd76fd7b15dccc42bb8f6a3e5
#
_cell.length_a   1.000
_cell.length_b   1.000
_cell.length_c   1.000
_cell.angle_alpha   90.00
_cell.angle_beta   90.00
_cell.angle_gamma   90.00
#
_symmetry.space_group_name_H-M   'P 1'
#
loop_
_entity.id
_entity.type
_entity.pdbx_description
1 polymer ?
#
loop_
_entity_poly.entity_id
_entity_poly.type
_entity_poly.pdbx_seq_one_letter_code
_entity_poly.pdbx_strand_id
1 'polypeptide(L)'
;MATTAQALQNYAQHFSGLVKSAAREPSWLHELRQQGFRRFAETGFPTLRDEDWRFTNLSTIAQTPFRLLPNGHHLPSPAEVSAYHIEGVASELVFVDGRWAASLSSSSNLPKGVRVGSLAAEIAKDPGAVELYLGRYLNIQRDPFSALNTAFLEDGAYVEVPKGAVVEAPIHLVFISTAHEAPVVSHPRNLIVAGENSQITIIEDYISLGRGETVLCNTATELIAGDHSVISHYMIEREDEQAFNVSTLRIQQGRAADVASHSVLAGGALVRNNVHPVLAGEGGECLINGLFVGRHRQHLDNYMLVEHASPHSSSRQFYNGILDDHAHGVFHGRIIVHKNAQKTDAKQTNRNLLLSDTAQIDTKPQLEIYADDVKCTHGATIGQIEENALFYLRSRGIDEASARRLLLFAFASECLDRMKTGLARSFVEKLIQHQLGYRSGALRHQEPAS
;
A
#
# COMPACT_ATOMS: atom_id res chain seq x y z
N MET A 1 3.28 31.94 0.63
CA MET A 1 3.52 30.57 0.10
C MET A 1 4.91 30.16 0.58
N ALA A 2 5.00 29.13 1.42
CA ALA A 2 6.30 28.52 1.70
C ALA A 2 6.82 27.96 0.37
N THR A 3 8.01 28.36 -0.04
CA THR A 3 8.61 27.87 -1.28
C THR A 3 9.14 26.46 -1.05
N THR A 4 9.31 25.66 -2.09
CA THR A 4 9.98 24.35 -2.05
C THR A 4 11.31 24.42 -1.27
N ALA A 5 11.99 25.54 -1.32
CA ALA A 5 13.21 25.82 -0.54
C ALA A 5 12.96 25.83 0.99
N GLN A 6 11.83 26.36 1.46
CA GLN A 6 11.49 26.38 2.88
C GLN A 6 11.19 24.98 3.41
N ALA A 7 10.48 24.14 2.63
CA ALA A 7 10.24 22.74 3.01
C ALA A 7 11.56 21.96 3.13
N LEU A 8 12.46 22.10 2.15
CA LEU A 8 13.78 21.48 2.21
C LEU A 8 14.59 21.93 3.42
N GLN A 9 14.50 23.21 3.79
CA GLN A 9 15.18 23.73 4.99
C GLN A 9 14.65 23.11 6.27
N ASN A 10 13.33 22.93 6.40
CA ASN A 10 12.71 22.25 7.55
C ASN A 10 13.19 20.79 7.64
N TYR A 11 13.16 20.04 6.54
CA TYR A 11 13.66 18.67 6.53
C TYR A 11 15.17 18.60 6.83
N ALA A 12 15.98 19.56 6.39
CA ALA A 12 17.41 19.63 6.72
C ALA A 12 17.64 19.83 8.24
N GLN A 13 16.84 20.68 8.89
CA GLN A 13 16.91 20.86 10.34
C GLN A 13 16.51 19.59 11.09
N HIS A 14 15.42 18.93 10.69
CA HIS A 14 14.98 17.67 11.27
C HIS A 14 16.03 16.57 11.10
N PHE A 15 16.61 16.44 9.90
CA PHE A 15 17.66 15.46 9.62
C PHE A 15 18.90 15.68 10.50
N SER A 16 19.34 16.93 10.68
CA SER A 16 20.45 17.27 11.55
C SER A 16 20.18 16.90 13.01
N GLY A 17 18.92 17.01 13.47
CA GLY A 17 18.48 16.55 14.80
C GLY A 17 18.54 15.04 14.93
N LEU A 18 18.01 14.32 13.93
CA LEU A 18 17.99 12.84 13.90
C LEU A 18 19.41 12.27 13.93
N VAL A 19 20.31 12.77 13.09
CA VAL A 19 21.71 12.29 13.05
C VAL A 19 22.43 12.47 14.37
N LYS A 20 22.17 13.56 15.12
CA LYS A 20 22.77 13.79 16.44
C LYS A 20 22.27 12.79 17.50
N SER A 21 21.00 12.39 17.42
CA SER A 21 20.43 11.41 18.36
C SER A 21 20.84 9.97 18.05
N ALA A 22 21.22 9.69 16.81
CA ALA A 22 21.54 8.37 16.26
C ALA A 22 22.99 7.90 16.47
N ALA A 23 23.74 8.50 17.40
CA ALA A 23 25.20 8.27 17.59
C ALA A 23 25.60 6.81 17.94
N ARG A 24 24.64 5.94 18.29
CA ARG A 24 24.87 4.52 18.63
C ARG A 24 24.42 3.54 17.55
N GLU A 25 23.96 4.04 16.43
CA GLU A 25 23.47 3.19 15.34
C GLU A 25 24.62 2.61 14.50
N PRO A 26 24.37 1.49 13.79
CA PRO A 26 25.36 0.92 12.88
C PRO A 26 25.79 1.94 11.79
N SER A 27 27.07 1.93 11.41
CA SER A 27 27.62 2.87 10.41
C SER A 27 26.90 2.77 9.05
N TRP A 28 26.56 1.55 8.62
CA TRP A 28 25.83 1.33 7.36
C TRP A 28 24.46 2.02 7.35
N LEU A 29 23.73 2.04 8.48
CA LEU A 29 22.44 2.71 8.58
C LEU A 29 22.59 4.22 8.50
N HIS A 30 23.63 4.75 9.14
CA HIS A 30 23.95 6.17 9.03
C HIS A 30 24.27 6.58 7.58
N GLU A 31 25.06 5.77 6.88
CA GLU A 31 25.39 6.00 5.46
C GLU A 31 24.13 5.93 4.58
N LEU A 32 23.27 4.95 4.82
CA LEU A 32 22.00 4.77 4.10
C LEU A 32 21.10 6.01 4.25
N ARG A 33 20.93 6.52 5.47
CA ARG A 33 20.17 7.74 5.75
C ARG A 33 20.78 8.97 5.07
N GLN A 34 22.09 9.10 5.12
CA GLN A 34 22.78 10.22 4.44
C GLN A 34 22.59 10.16 2.92
N GLN A 35 22.62 8.98 2.31
CA GLN A 35 22.34 8.80 0.89
C GLN A 35 20.90 9.21 0.56
N GLY A 36 19.93 8.76 1.35
CA GLY A 36 18.54 9.15 1.21
C GLY A 36 18.34 10.67 1.29
N PHE A 37 18.90 11.30 2.33
CA PHE A 37 18.78 12.73 2.50
C PHE A 37 19.45 13.55 1.37
N ARG A 38 20.65 13.18 0.97
CA ARG A 38 21.34 13.84 -0.16
C ARG A 38 20.49 13.76 -1.42
N ARG A 39 19.94 12.57 -1.71
CA ARG A 39 19.11 12.41 -2.89
C ARG A 39 17.83 13.23 -2.83
N PHE A 40 17.14 13.24 -1.70
CA PHE A 40 15.95 14.08 -1.51
C PHE A 40 16.28 15.58 -1.60
N ALA A 41 17.41 16.01 -1.03
CA ALA A 41 17.85 17.41 -1.12
C ALA A 41 18.16 17.86 -2.55
N GLU A 42 18.64 16.95 -3.40
CA GLU A 42 18.91 17.21 -4.82
C GLU A 42 17.62 17.29 -5.65
N THR A 43 16.64 16.43 -5.37
CA THR A 43 15.43 16.29 -6.21
C THR A 43 14.26 17.12 -5.68
N GLY A 44 14.12 17.26 -4.37
CA GLY A 44 12.93 17.81 -3.72
C GLY A 44 11.69 16.93 -3.91
N PHE A 45 10.52 17.51 -3.64
CA PHE A 45 9.25 16.86 -3.96
C PHE A 45 8.98 16.86 -5.46
N PRO A 46 8.42 15.76 -6.01
CA PRO A 46 8.04 15.70 -7.41
C PRO A 46 7.00 16.78 -7.78
N THR A 47 6.96 17.12 -9.04
CA THR A 47 6.05 18.10 -9.62
C THR A 47 5.26 17.49 -10.76
N LEU A 48 4.24 18.19 -11.26
CA LEU A 48 3.48 17.78 -12.44
C LEU A 48 4.33 17.70 -13.74
N ARG A 49 5.60 18.12 -13.70
CA ARG A 49 6.57 17.98 -14.83
C ARG A 49 7.25 16.62 -14.82
N ASP A 50 7.25 15.96 -13.68
CA ASP A 50 7.80 14.61 -13.52
C ASP A 50 6.79 13.62 -14.05
N GLU A 51 7.16 12.80 -15.03
CA GLU A 51 6.24 11.95 -15.78
C GLU A 51 5.42 11.00 -14.90
N ASP A 52 6.06 10.43 -13.89
CA ASP A 52 5.42 9.49 -12.95
C ASP A 52 4.47 10.19 -11.96
N TRP A 53 4.49 11.54 -11.91
CA TRP A 53 3.68 12.38 -11.02
C TRP A 53 2.79 13.37 -11.77
N ARG A 54 2.70 13.23 -13.08
CA ARG A 54 2.02 14.19 -13.98
C ARG A 54 0.56 14.46 -13.58
N PHE A 55 -0.13 13.49 -13.00
CA PHE A 55 -1.54 13.59 -12.62
C PHE A 55 -1.75 13.83 -11.12
N THR A 56 -0.69 13.91 -10.32
CA THR A 56 -0.76 14.02 -8.86
C THR A 56 -0.03 15.26 -8.36
N ASN A 57 -0.83 16.25 -7.96
CA ASN A 57 -0.32 17.52 -7.47
C ASN A 57 0.07 17.44 -5.99
N LEU A 58 1.34 17.55 -5.71
CA LEU A 58 1.91 17.48 -4.36
C LEU A 58 2.13 18.86 -3.71
N SER A 59 1.61 19.95 -4.29
CA SER A 59 1.86 21.30 -3.78
C SER A 59 1.43 21.47 -2.31
N THR A 60 0.32 20.86 -1.91
CA THR A 60 -0.15 20.90 -0.52
C THR A 60 0.84 20.21 0.42
N ILE A 61 1.31 19.00 0.08
CA ILE A 61 2.32 18.28 0.86
C ILE A 61 3.62 19.09 0.93
N ALA A 62 4.10 19.59 -0.21
CA ALA A 62 5.36 20.36 -0.29
C ALA A 62 5.31 21.70 0.47
N GLN A 63 4.13 22.29 0.68
CA GLN A 63 3.97 23.57 1.37
C GLN A 63 3.59 23.43 2.85
N THR A 64 3.18 22.24 3.27
CA THR A 64 2.81 21.98 4.67
C THR A 64 4.07 21.82 5.54
N PRO A 65 4.21 22.58 6.64
CA PRO A 65 5.38 22.51 7.51
C PRO A 65 5.27 21.32 8.47
N PHE A 66 5.34 20.11 7.93
CA PHE A 66 5.28 18.89 8.73
C PHE A 66 6.40 18.82 9.76
N ARG A 67 6.07 18.28 10.93
CA ARG A 67 6.99 18.04 12.04
C ARG A 67 7.16 16.54 12.25
N LEU A 68 8.37 16.11 12.58
CA LEU A 68 8.61 14.79 13.15
C LEU A 68 8.22 14.81 14.62
N LEU A 69 7.55 13.76 15.08
CA LEU A 69 7.16 13.66 16.48
C LEU A 69 8.36 13.24 17.35
N PRO A 70 8.50 13.84 18.55
CA PRO A 70 9.52 13.40 19.50
C PRO A 70 9.21 11.99 20.05
N ASN A 71 10.22 11.32 20.59
CA ASN A 71 10.03 10.06 21.30
C ASN A 71 9.12 10.25 22.52
N GLY A 72 8.26 9.25 22.81
CA GLY A 72 7.40 9.26 24.01
C GLY A 72 6.13 10.08 23.88
N HIS A 73 5.63 10.33 22.67
CA HIS A 73 4.30 10.89 22.45
C HIS A 73 3.21 9.96 23.02
N HIS A 74 2.02 10.51 23.24
CA HIS A 74 0.90 9.78 23.83
C HIS A 74 0.46 8.61 22.95
N LEU A 75 0.34 7.42 23.55
CA LEU A 75 -0.23 6.25 22.87
C LEU A 75 -1.75 6.23 23.10
N PRO A 76 -2.53 5.81 22.11
CA PRO A 76 -3.96 5.57 22.31
C PRO A 76 -4.18 4.43 23.30
N SER A 77 -5.35 4.41 23.95
CA SER A 77 -5.72 3.31 24.83
C SER A 77 -6.04 2.04 24.02
N PRO A 78 -5.91 0.84 24.63
CA PRO A 78 -6.31 -0.40 23.98
C PRO A 78 -7.77 -0.40 23.51
N ALA A 79 -8.67 0.31 24.21
CA ALA A 79 -10.07 0.41 23.84
C ALA A 79 -10.28 1.18 22.52
N GLU A 80 -9.50 2.25 22.27
CA GLU A 80 -9.56 3.02 21.02
C GLU A 80 -9.06 2.22 19.83
N VAL A 81 -8.09 1.33 20.04
CA VAL A 81 -7.50 0.51 18.98
C VAL A 81 -8.30 -0.76 18.73
N SER A 82 -9.09 -1.23 19.71
CA SER A 82 -9.81 -2.52 19.66
C SER A 82 -10.72 -2.72 18.44
N ALA A 83 -11.30 -1.62 17.91
CA ALA A 83 -12.16 -1.67 16.72
C ALA A 83 -11.41 -2.06 15.41
N TYR A 84 -10.08 -1.99 15.43
CA TYR A 84 -9.22 -2.25 14.28
C TYR A 84 -8.52 -3.62 14.36
N HIS A 85 -8.66 -4.33 15.45
CA HIS A 85 -8.13 -5.68 15.60
C HIS A 85 -8.81 -6.65 14.64
N ILE A 86 -8.01 -7.51 14.03
CA ILE A 86 -8.50 -8.63 13.23
C ILE A 86 -8.34 -9.91 14.05
N GLU A 87 -9.48 -10.47 14.50
CA GLU A 87 -9.47 -11.71 15.26
C GLU A 87 -8.94 -12.89 14.44
N GLY A 88 -8.08 -13.71 15.04
CA GLY A 88 -7.55 -14.91 14.40
C GLY A 88 -6.24 -14.71 13.61
N VAL A 89 -5.59 -13.55 13.69
CA VAL A 89 -4.25 -13.33 13.12
C VAL A 89 -3.15 -14.02 13.94
N ALA A 90 -2.04 -14.39 13.32
CA ALA A 90 -0.90 -15.00 13.98
C ALA A 90 -0.11 -13.99 14.83
N SER A 91 -0.06 -12.76 14.40
CA SER A 91 0.58 -11.65 15.09
C SER A 91 -0.03 -10.34 14.64
N GLU A 92 -0.14 -9.38 15.56
CA GLU A 92 -0.55 -8.03 15.26
C GLU A 92 0.48 -7.06 15.81
N LEU A 93 1.08 -6.26 14.92
CA LEU A 93 2.00 -5.20 15.28
C LEU A 93 1.32 -3.85 15.07
N VAL A 94 1.28 -3.05 16.13
CA VAL A 94 0.69 -1.71 16.11
C VAL A 94 1.82 -0.67 16.12
N PHE A 95 1.78 0.21 15.14
CA PHE A 95 2.66 1.37 15.02
C PHE A 95 1.83 2.64 15.16
N VAL A 96 2.19 3.50 16.09
CA VAL A 96 1.53 4.78 16.30
C VAL A 96 2.46 5.89 15.83
N ASP A 97 1.99 6.69 14.88
CA ASP A 97 2.78 7.76 14.27
C ASP A 97 4.17 7.30 13.81
N GLY A 98 4.22 6.10 13.23
CA GLY A 98 5.43 5.49 12.67
C GLY A 98 6.32 4.74 13.66
N ARG A 99 5.92 4.56 14.92
CA ARG A 99 6.71 3.87 15.96
C ARG A 99 5.97 2.70 16.58
N TRP A 100 6.68 1.62 16.85
CA TRP A 100 6.11 0.43 17.45
C TRP A 100 5.55 0.68 18.85
N ALA A 101 4.29 0.32 19.02
CA ALA A 101 3.58 0.36 20.30
C ALA A 101 3.47 -1.06 20.89
N ALA A 102 4.50 -1.50 21.62
CA ALA A 102 4.58 -2.86 22.14
C ALA A 102 3.38 -3.25 23.03
N SER A 103 2.85 -2.29 23.81
CA SER A 103 1.70 -2.51 24.70
C SER A 103 0.36 -2.72 23.95
N LEU A 104 0.31 -2.33 22.69
CA LEU A 104 -0.87 -2.49 21.80
C LEU A 104 -0.70 -3.64 20.82
N SER A 105 0.50 -4.23 20.76
CA SER A 105 0.85 -5.30 19.84
C SER A 105 0.67 -6.67 20.49
N SER A 106 0.38 -7.68 19.70
CA SER A 106 0.24 -9.07 20.14
C SER A 106 0.97 -10.02 19.21
N SER A 107 1.47 -11.10 19.75
CA SER A 107 2.07 -12.18 18.95
C SER A 107 1.68 -13.52 19.58
N SER A 108 1.10 -14.39 18.78
CA SER A 108 0.68 -15.72 19.22
C SER A 108 0.93 -16.75 18.12
N ASN A 109 1.36 -17.95 18.51
CA ASN A 109 1.41 -19.12 17.61
C ASN A 109 2.22 -18.99 16.33
N LEU A 110 3.32 -18.25 16.35
CA LEU A 110 4.23 -18.20 15.20
C LEU A 110 5.02 -19.51 15.10
N PRO A 111 5.22 -20.06 13.90
CA PRO A 111 6.07 -21.22 13.67
C PRO A 111 7.51 -20.96 14.14
N LYS A 112 8.20 -22.05 14.53
CA LYS A 112 9.58 -21.95 15.00
C LYS A 112 10.49 -21.25 13.97
N GLY A 113 11.22 -20.26 14.44
CA GLY A 113 12.17 -19.51 13.64
C GLY A 113 11.56 -18.31 12.88
N VAL A 114 10.23 -18.15 12.85
CA VAL A 114 9.61 -16.93 12.36
C VAL A 114 9.85 -15.79 13.33
N ARG A 115 10.34 -14.66 12.82
CA ARG A 115 10.61 -13.44 13.59
C ARG A 115 9.65 -12.34 13.14
N VAL A 116 8.95 -11.74 14.09
CA VAL A 116 8.00 -10.64 13.85
C VAL A 116 8.18 -9.60 14.95
N GLY A 117 8.38 -8.34 14.60
CA GLY A 117 8.59 -7.28 15.58
C GLY A 117 8.94 -5.93 14.96
N SER A 118 9.50 -5.04 15.78
CA SER A 118 10.00 -3.74 15.37
C SER A 118 11.31 -3.87 14.60
N LEU A 119 11.42 -3.17 13.47
CA LEU A 119 12.65 -3.08 12.68
C LEU A 119 13.78 -2.43 13.48
N ALA A 120 13.48 -1.37 14.24
CA ALA A 120 14.46 -0.70 15.10
C ALA A 120 15.03 -1.65 16.18
N ALA A 121 14.16 -2.47 16.77
CA ALA A 121 14.59 -3.47 17.76
C ALA A 121 15.44 -4.56 17.11
N GLU A 122 15.12 -5.00 15.91
CA GLU A 122 15.90 -6.02 15.20
C GLU A 122 17.26 -5.47 14.73
N ILE A 123 17.33 -4.23 14.26
CA ILE A 123 18.59 -3.54 13.94
C ILE A 123 19.50 -3.47 15.17
N ALA A 124 18.93 -3.17 16.34
CA ALA A 124 19.72 -3.09 17.57
C ALA A 124 20.24 -4.46 18.03
N LYS A 125 19.49 -5.53 17.76
CA LYS A 125 19.80 -6.90 18.17
C LYS A 125 20.75 -7.63 17.20
N ASP A 126 20.46 -7.54 15.91
CA ASP A 126 21.19 -8.23 14.83
C ASP A 126 21.31 -7.33 13.59
N PRO A 127 22.14 -6.27 13.63
CA PRO A 127 22.29 -5.33 12.54
C PRO A 127 22.76 -5.98 11.23
N GLY A 128 23.56 -7.05 11.31
CA GLY A 128 24.09 -7.74 10.13
C GLY A 128 23.01 -8.48 9.33
N ALA A 129 22.05 -9.11 10.01
CA ALA A 129 20.94 -9.77 9.33
C ALA A 129 20.03 -8.78 8.57
N VAL A 130 19.80 -7.61 9.17
CA VAL A 130 18.99 -6.55 8.53
C VAL A 130 19.74 -5.90 7.36
N GLU A 131 21.05 -5.65 7.50
CA GLU A 131 21.90 -5.04 6.45
C GLU A 131 21.91 -5.83 5.14
N LEU A 132 21.72 -7.15 5.21
CA LEU A 132 21.66 -8.02 4.01
C LEU A 132 20.54 -7.61 3.04
N TYR A 133 19.47 -7.02 3.54
CA TYR A 133 18.24 -6.76 2.77
C TYR A 133 17.83 -5.30 2.74
N LEU A 134 17.91 -4.58 3.86
CA LEU A 134 17.36 -3.23 4.00
C LEU A 134 18.08 -2.24 3.09
N GLY A 135 17.31 -1.50 2.31
CA GLY A 135 17.83 -0.50 1.36
C GLY A 135 18.44 -1.07 0.08
N ARG A 136 18.38 -2.40 -0.12
CA ARG A 136 18.98 -3.05 -1.29
C ARG A 136 18.13 -2.96 -2.55
N TYR A 137 16.81 -2.93 -2.38
CA TYR A 137 15.87 -3.02 -3.48
C TYR A 137 15.08 -1.74 -3.72
N LEU A 138 14.92 -0.91 -2.70
CA LEU A 138 14.21 0.36 -2.82
C LEU A 138 15.01 1.36 -3.69
N ASN A 139 14.35 1.90 -4.72
CA ASN A 139 15.04 2.77 -5.67
C ASN A 139 14.97 4.25 -5.25
N ILE A 140 15.85 4.66 -4.35
CA ILE A 140 15.96 6.06 -3.88
C ILE A 140 16.41 7.03 -4.98
N GLN A 141 16.97 6.55 -6.09
CA GLN A 141 17.44 7.42 -7.17
C GLN A 141 16.28 7.95 -8.04
N ARG A 142 15.21 7.19 -8.17
CA ARG A 142 14.05 7.55 -9.01
C ARG A 142 12.86 8.06 -8.22
N ASP A 143 12.72 7.64 -6.96
CA ASP A 143 11.58 7.99 -6.13
C ASP A 143 11.99 8.88 -4.95
N PRO A 144 11.64 10.17 -4.97
CA PRO A 144 11.94 11.12 -3.90
C PRO A 144 11.30 10.76 -2.55
N PHE A 145 10.12 10.13 -2.53
CA PHE A 145 9.49 9.70 -1.28
C PHE A 145 10.22 8.50 -0.65
N SER A 146 10.70 7.57 -1.46
CA SER A 146 11.61 6.51 -0.99
C SER A 146 12.91 7.07 -0.45
N ALA A 147 13.46 8.11 -1.08
CA ALA A 147 14.66 8.81 -0.60
C ALA A 147 14.39 9.50 0.75
N LEU A 148 13.24 10.19 0.88
CA LEU A 148 12.81 10.84 2.10
C LEU A 148 12.56 9.81 3.23
N ASN A 149 11.84 8.71 2.94
CA ASN A 149 11.65 7.61 3.89
C ASN A 149 12.99 7.04 4.38
N THR A 150 13.93 6.81 3.46
CA THR A 150 15.25 6.28 3.78
C THR A 150 16.06 7.25 4.66
N ALA A 151 15.94 8.55 4.43
CA ALA A 151 16.59 9.57 5.25
C ALA A 151 16.08 9.57 6.69
N PHE A 152 14.77 9.40 6.88
CA PHE A 152 14.10 9.50 8.17
C PHE A 152 13.66 8.16 8.76
N LEU A 153 14.21 7.07 8.27
CA LEU A 153 13.95 5.74 8.78
C LEU A 153 14.27 5.66 10.28
N GLU A 154 13.25 5.44 11.11
CA GLU A 154 13.40 5.23 12.55
C GLU A 154 12.92 3.84 12.96
N ASP A 155 11.72 3.43 12.52
CA ASP A 155 11.10 2.16 12.89
C ASP A 155 10.11 1.69 11.80
N GLY A 156 9.50 0.54 12.02
CA GLY A 156 8.51 -0.13 11.20
C GLY A 156 8.50 -1.62 11.48
N ALA A 157 7.86 -2.39 10.62
CA ALA A 157 7.74 -3.83 10.80
C ALA A 157 8.98 -4.58 10.28
N TYR A 158 9.42 -5.55 11.07
CA TYR A 158 10.34 -6.59 10.65
C TYR A 158 9.63 -7.94 10.68
N VAL A 159 9.61 -8.62 9.53
CA VAL A 159 9.03 -9.96 9.40
C VAL A 159 10.03 -10.84 8.66
N GLU A 160 10.45 -11.92 9.28
CA GLU A 160 11.29 -12.92 8.64
C GLU A 160 10.69 -14.31 8.81
N VAL A 161 10.48 -14.97 7.69
CA VAL A 161 9.97 -16.34 7.62
C VAL A 161 11.08 -17.23 7.08
N PRO A 162 11.60 -18.18 7.86
CA PRO A 162 12.69 -19.03 7.43
C PRO A 162 12.27 -20.00 6.32
N LYS A 163 13.25 -20.56 5.62
CA LYS A 163 13.03 -21.58 4.59
C LYS A 163 12.07 -22.68 5.03
N GLY A 164 11.06 -22.97 4.21
CA GLY A 164 10.07 -24.03 4.41
C GLY A 164 9.03 -23.76 5.48
N ALA A 165 9.06 -22.62 6.15
CA ALA A 165 8.05 -22.31 7.17
C ALA A 165 6.74 -21.80 6.53
N VAL A 166 5.61 -22.26 7.07
CA VAL A 166 4.27 -21.83 6.67
C VAL A 166 3.60 -21.11 7.82
N VAL A 167 3.27 -19.85 7.62
CA VAL A 167 2.48 -19.04 8.55
C VAL A 167 1.03 -19.06 8.06
N GLU A 168 0.20 -19.89 8.70
CA GLU A 168 -1.17 -20.15 8.23
C GLU A 168 -2.10 -18.94 8.40
N ALA A 169 -2.07 -18.30 9.58
CA ALA A 169 -2.86 -17.11 9.86
C ALA A 169 -2.08 -15.84 9.45
N PRO A 170 -2.77 -14.78 8.99
CA PRO A 170 -2.11 -13.54 8.59
C PRO A 170 -1.30 -12.88 9.72
N ILE A 171 -0.26 -12.14 9.34
CA ILE A 171 0.36 -11.12 10.18
C ILE A 171 -0.29 -9.77 9.83
N HIS A 172 -0.78 -9.08 10.84
CA HIS A 172 -1.45 -7.79 10.72
C HIS A 172 -0.52 -6.67 11.22
N LEU A 173 -0.23 -5.72 10.36
CA LEU A 173 0.58 -4.53 10.62
C LEU A 173 -0.36 -3.33 10.61
N VAL A 174 -0.61 -2.74 11.78
CA VAL A 174 -1.54 -1.61 11.94
C VAL A 174 -0.74 -0.33 12.10
N PHE A 175 -0.90 0.60 11.17
CA PHE A 175 -0.28 1.92 11.21
C PHE A 175 -1.35 2.95 11.56
N ILE A 176 -1.19 3.56 12.74
CA ILE A 176 -2.15 4.51 13.31
C ILE A 176 -1.56 5.91 13.23
N SER A 177 -2.25 6.80 12.54
CA SER A 177 -2.01 8.23 12.60
C SER A 177 -2.90 8.85 13.66
N THR A 178 -2.33 9.56 14.66
CA THR A 178 -3.09 10.21 15.73
C THR A 178 -3.29 11.69 15.45
N ALA A 179 -4.25 12.31 16.15
CA ALA A 179 -4.52 13.74 16.02
C ALA A 179 -3.47 14.58 16.77
N HIS A 180 -2.99 15.65 16.14
CA HIS A 180 -2.00 16.58 16.68
C HIS A 180 -2.43 18.03 16.46
N GLU A 181 -1.90 18.97 17.27
CA GLU A 181 -2.16 20.41 17.12
C GLU A 181 -1.49 21.04 15.88
N ALA A 182 -0.55 20.33 15.25
CA ALA A 182 0.18 20.80 14.08
C ALA A 182 0.40 19.63 13.11
N PRO A 183 0.58 19.90 11.80
CA PRO A 183 0.86 18.87 10.82
C PRO A 183 2.10 18.02 11.17
N VAL A 184 1.93 16.70 11.12
CA VAL A 184 3.00 15.75 11.45
C VAL A 184 3.28 14.80 10.29
N VAL A 185 4.51 14.28 10.25
CA VAL A 185 4.92 13.26 9.27
C VAL A 185 5.54 12.07 9.98
N SER A 186 5.19 10.89 9.51
CA SER A 186 5.83 9.62 9.87
C SER A 186 6.45 8.94 8.65
N HIS A 187 7.52 8.18 8.87
CA HIS A 187 8.25 7.46 7.82
C HIS A 187 8.43 5.99 8.19
N PRO A 188 7.35 5.20 8.34
CA PRO A 188 7.48 3.77 8.63
C PRO A 188 8.29 3.06 7.54
N ARG A 189 9.17 2.15 7.96
CA ARG A 189 9.96 1.30 7.07
C ARG A 189 9.76 -0.15 7.41
N ASN A 190 9.20 -0.92 6.49
CA ASN A 190 8.94 -2.34 6.69
C ASN A 190 9.94 -3.19 5.91
N LEU A 191 10.43 -4.25 6.53
CA LEU A 191 11.26 -5.26 5.90
C LEU A 191 10.63 -6.64 6.10
N ILE A 192 10.25 -7.27 4.99
CA ILE A 192 9.59 -8.58 4.95
C ILE A 192 10.48 -9.52 4.15
N VAL A 193 11.01 -10.55 4.80
CA VAL A 193 11.88 -11.55 4.18
C VAL A 193 11.21 -12.92 4.28
N ALA A 194 10.75 -13.44 3.16
CA ALA A 194 10.20 -14.78 3.04
C ALA A 194 11.24 -15.72 2.41
N GLY A 195 11.69 -16.69 3.16
CA GLY A 195 12.70 -17.66 2.72
C GLY A 195 12.19 -18.62 1.64
N GLU A 196 13.08 -19.40 1.07
CA GLU A 196 12.76 -20.42 0.06
C GLU A 196 11.67 -21.39 0.56
N ASN A 197 10.68 -21.72 -0.29
CA ASN A 197 9.54 -22.60 0.03
C ASN A 197 8.71 -22.16 1.24
N SER A 198 8.74 -20.89 1.62
CA SER A 198 7.93 -20.36 2.72
C SER A 198 6.56 -19.87 2.25
N GLN A 199 5.62 -19.75 3.18
CA GLN A 199 4.30 -19.20 2.90
C GLN A 199 3.90 -18.21 3.99
N ILE A 200 3.35 -17.03 3.57
CA ILE A 200 2.89 -16.00 4.49
C ILE A 200 1.80 -15.12 3.88
N THR A 201 0.90 -14.64 4.73
CA THR A 201 -0.04 -13.55 4.43
C THR A 201 0.24 -12.35 5.33
N ILE A 202 0.35 -11.17 4.74
CA ILE A 202 0.60 -9.89 5.44
C ILE A 202 -0.54 -8.92 5.12
N ILE A 203 -1.03 -8.22 6.14
CA ILE A 203 -2.01 -7.14 6.01
C ILE A 203 -1.36 -5.88 6.58
N GLU A 204 -1.13 -4.87 5.75
CA GLU A 204 -0.78 -3.51 6.14
C GLU A 204 -2.06 -2.68 6.17
N ASP A 205 -2.45 -2.16 7.33
CA ASP A 205 -3.69 -1.42 7.55
C ASP A 205 -3.37 -0.01 8.08
N TYR A 206 -3.70 1.01 7.31
CA TYR A 206 -3.45 2.42 7.61
C TYR A 206 -4.74 3.08 8.05
N ILE A 207 -4.75 3.62 9.27
CA ILE A 207 -5.93 4.19 9.91
C ILE A 207 -5.61 5.52 10.61
N SER A 208 -6.63 6.34 10.84
CA SER A 208 -6.54 7.53 11.68
C SER A 208 -7.33 7.36 12.96
N LEU A 209 -6.76 7.78 14.09
CA LEU A 209 -7.47 8.01 15.34
C LEU A 209 -7.54 9.51 15.60
N GLY A 210 -8.75 10.04 15.63
CA GLY A 210 -9.01 11.47 15.69
C GLY A 210 -9.38 12.05 14.33
N ARG A 211 -9.83 13.29 14.31
CA ARG A 211 -10.25 14.00 13.10
C ARG A 211 -9.61 15.38 13.04
N GLY A 212 -9.31 15.80 11.83
CA GLY A 212 -9.10 17.19 11.50
C GLY A 212 -7.67 17.69 11.43
N GLU A 213 -6.66 16.87 11.79
CA GLU A 213 -5.27 17.28 11.64
C GLU A 213 -4.62 16.68 10.39
N THR A 214 -3.80 17.50 9.73
CA THR A 214 -3.06 17.08 8.55
C THR A 214 -1.91 16.17 8.95
N VAL A 215 -1.96 14.92 8.56
CA VAL A 215 -0.88 13.93 8.74
C VAL A 215 -0.32 13.51 7.40
N LEU A 216 0.97 13.18 7.34
CA LEU A 216 1.59 12.53 6.20
C LEU A 216 2.21 11.22 6.66
N CYS A 217 1.68 10.11 6.17
CA CYS A 217 2.30 8.80 6.29
C CYS A 217 3.09 8.50 5.01
N ASN A 218 4.41 8.45 5.09
CA ASN A 218 5.29 8.10 3.97
C ASN A 218 5.95 6.76 4.27
N THR A 219 5.29 5.66 3.91
CA THR A 219 5.73 4.30 4.21
C THR A 219 6.53 3.70 3.06
N ALA A 220 7.53 2.91 3.40
CA ALA A 220 8.23 2.07 2.42
C ALA A 220 8.36 0.64 2.92
N THR A 221 7.90 -0.32 2.12
CA THR A 221 7.96 -1.76 2.39
C THR A 221 8.88 -2.44 1.38
N GLU A 222 9.93 -3.10 1.87
CA GLU A 222 10.75 -4.01 1.08
C GLU A 222 10.33 -5.44 1.36
N LEU A 223 9.82 -6.14 0.34
CA LEU A 223 9.39 -7.52 0.39
C LEU A 223 10.29 -8.38 -0.48
N ILE A 224 11.01 -9.30 0.16
CA ILE A 224 11.88 -10.26 -0.50
C ILE A 224 11.20 -11.61 -0.49
N ALA A 225 10.85 -12.10 -1.69
CA ALA A 225 10.25 -13.40 -1.92
C ALA A 225 11.33 -14.38 -2.39
N GLY A 226 11.74 -15.28 -1.53
CA GLY A 226 12.69 -16.35 -1.85
C GLY A 226 12.16 -17.34 -2.89
N ASP A 227 13.02 -18.21 -3.42
CA ASP A 227 12.63 -19.21 -4.42
C ASP A 227 11.44 -20.04 -3.91
N HIS A 228 10.45 -20.27 -4.79
CA HIS A 228 9.24 -21.06 -4.50
C HIS A 228 8.41 -20.59 -3.31
N SER A 229 8.60 -19.37 -2.83
CA SER A 229 7.77 -18.80 -1.76
C SER A 229 6.40 -18.41 -2.26
N VAL A 230 5.40 -18.44 -1.37
CA VAL A 230 4.02 -18.04 -1.67
C VAL A 230 3.61 -16.92 -0.71
N ILE A 231 3.39 -15.74 -1.25
CA ILE A 231 3.13 -14.54 -0.45
C ILE A 231 1.82 -13.90 -0.88
N SER A 232 0.96 -13.61 0.09
CA SER A 232 -0.22 -12.77 -0.10
C SER A 232 -0.05 -11.49 0.74
N HIS A 233 0.02 -10.35 0.07
CA HIS A 233 0.15 -9.04 0.69
C HIS A 233 -1.14 -8.25 0.47
N TYR A 234 -1.60 -7.56 1.52
CA TYR A 234 -2.76 -6.67 1.47
C TYR A 234 -2.34 -5.30 2.02
N MET A 235 -2.60 -4.26 1.27
CA MET A 235 -2.45 -2.86 1.70
C MET A 235 -3.85 -2.23 1.75
N ILE A 236 -4.26 -1.80 2.94
CA ILE A 236 -5.57 -1.21 3.18
C ILE A 236 -5.37 0.20 3.70
N GLU A 237 -5.80 1.17 2.93
CA GLU A 237 -5.71 2.57 3.30
C GLU A 237 -7.13 3.10 3.55
N ARG A 238 -7.37 3.55 4.78
CA ARG A 238 -8.66 4.07 5.26
C ARG A 238 -8.47 5.17 6.30
N GLU A 239 -7.44 5.97 6.11
CA GLU A 239 -7.16 7.14 6.95
C GLU A 239 -8.22 8.24 6.77
N ASP A 240 -8.24 9.22 7.66
CA ASP A 240 -9.16 10.35 7.60
C ASP A 240 -9.00 11.19 6.31
N GLU A 241 -10.06 11.87 5.89
CA GLU A 241 -10.09 12.69 4.67
C GLU A 241 -9.11 13.89 4.67
N GLN A 242 -8.39 14.13 5.76
CA GLN A 242 -7.34 15.14 5.88
C GLN A 242 -5.93 14.52 5.83
N ALA A 243 -5.83 13.20 5.84
CA ALA A 243 -4.57 12.49 5.81
C ALA A 243 -3.97 12.44 4.39
N PHE A 244 -2.66 12.51 4.32
CA PHE A 244 -1.88 12.19 3.13
C PHE A 244 -1.14 10.87 3.35
N ASN A 245 -1.24 9.96 2.40
CA ASN A 245 -0.53 8.70 2.42
C ASN A 245 0.27 8.51 1.12
N VAL A 246 1.57 8.31 1.25
CA VAL A 246 2.43 7.89 0.14
C VAL A 246 3.11 6.61 0.55
N SER A 247 2.66 5.50 0.00
CA SER A 247 3.21 4.17 0.27
C SER A 247 3.98 3.64 -0.94
N THR A 248 5.11 3.00 -0.67
CA THR A 248 5.93 2.35 -1.69
C THR A 248 6.21 0.91 -1.29
N LEU A 249 5.69 -0.03 -2.07
CA LEU A 249 5.97 -1.46 -1.94
C LEU A 249 6.96 -1.89 -3.02
N ARG A 250 8.15 -2.29 -2.63
CA ARG A 250 9.15 -2.91 -3.50
C ARG A 250 9.15 -4.41 -3.26
N ILE A 251 8.95 -5.20 -4.32
CA ILE A 251 8.98 -6.65 -4.26
C ILE A 251 10.16 -7.17 -5.07
N GLN A 252 11.04 -7.96 -4.46
CA GLN A 252 12.09 -8.69 -5.14
C GLN A 252 11.72 -10.17 -5.16
N GLN A 253 11.47 -10.71 -6.35
CA GLN A 253 10.88 -12.03 -6.51
C GLN A 253 11.90 -13.02 -7.05
N GLY A 254 12.13 -14.10 -6.30
CA GLY A 254 13.00 -15.20 -6.65
C GLY A 254 12.38 -16.17 -7.67
N ARG A 255 13.08 -17.26 -7.94
CA ARG A 255 12.67 -18.28 -8.93
C ARG A 255 11.36 -18.98 -8.48
N ALA A 256 10.41 -19.07 -9.42
CA ALA A 256 9.10 -19.73 -9.20
C ALA A 256 8.38 -19.26 -7.93
N ALA A 257 8.65 -18.04 -7.47
CA ALA A 257 7.91 -17.45 -6.37
C ALA A 257 6.53 -16.95 -6.86
N ASP A 258 5.49 -17.14 -6.04
CA ASP A 258 4.12 -16.68 -6.30
C ASP A 258 3.80 -15.53 -5.33
N VAL A 259 3.64 -14.32 -5.85
CA VAL A 259 3.34 -13.14 -5.03
C VAL A 259 2.05 -12.48 -5.51
N ALA A 260 1.09 -12.38 -4.61
CA ALA A 260 -0.12 -11.60 -4.82
C ALA A 260 -0.13 -10.38 -3.90
N SER A 261 -0.22 -9.17 -4.46
CA SER A 261 -0.41 -7.93 -3.72
C SER A 261 -1.77 -7.32 -4.04
N HIS A 262 -2.55 -7.05 -2.99
CA HIS A 262 -3.90 -6.51 -3.07
C HIS A 262 -3.95 -5.16 -2.36
N SER A 263 -4.41 -4.11 -3.04
CA SER A 263 -4.59 -2.80 -2.42
C SER A 263 -6.06 -2.38 -2.39
N VAL A 264 -6.46 -1.75 -1.28
CA VAL A 264 -7.77 -1.13 -1.13
C VAL A 264 -7.57 0.29 -0.64
N LEU A 265 -7.86 1.27 -1.50
CA LEU A 265 -7.77 2.69 -1.16
C LEU A 265 -9.18 3.23 -0.96
N ALA A 266 -9.49 3.65 0.27
CA ALA A 266 -10.84 4.07 0.66
C ALA A 266 -10.85 5.26 1.64
N GLY A 267 -9.71 5.88 1.88
CA GLY A 267 -9.50 7.01 2.80
C GLY A 267 -8.59 8.08 2.21
N GLY A 268 -8.05 8.93 3.07
CA GLY A 268 -7.09 9.98 2.74
C GLY A 268 -7.62 11.15 1.89
N ALA A 269 -6.99 12.32 2.01
CA ALA A 269 -7.19 13.43 1.08
C ALA A 269 -6.43 13.20 -0.23
N LEU A 270 -5.19 12.71 -0.11
CA LEU A 270 -4.36 12.28 -1.22
C LEU A 270 -3.65 11.00 -0.81
N VAL A 271 -3.89 9.95 -1.59
CA VAL A 271 -3.22 8.65 -1.42
C VAL A 271 -2.45 8.32 -2.68
N ARG A 272 -1.18 7.99 -2.53
CA ARG A 272 -0.35 7.45 -3.60
C ARG A 272 0.18 6.08 -3.22
N ASN A 273 -0.27 5.05 -3.93
CA ASN A 273 0.17 3.67 -3.77
C ASN A 273 1.14 3.29 -4.91
N ASN A 274 2.44 3.22 -4.60
CA ASN A 274 3.46 2.79 -5.55
C ASN A 274 3.76 1.30 -5.32
N VAL A 275 3.55 0.46 -6.34
CA VAL A 275 3.85 -0.98 -6.26
C VAL A 275 4.84 -1.34 -7.36
N HIS A 276 6.01 -1.84 -6.96
CA HIS A 276 7.11 -2.14 -7.87
C HIS A 276 7.67 -3.55 -7.66
N PRO A 277 7.03 -4.59 -8.23
CA PRO A 277 7.59 -5.94 -8.27
C PRO A 277 8.64 -6.07 -9.38
N VAL A 278 9.70 -6.80 -9.07
CA VAL A 278 10.70 -7.27 -10.02
C VAL A 278 10.72 -8.79 -9.98
N LEU A 279 10.30 -9.40 -11.10
CA LEU A 279 10.38 -10.85 -11.31
C LEU A 279 11.81 -11.18 -11.74
N ALA A 280 12.70 -11.27 -10.74
CA ALA A 280 14.13 -11.45 -10.94
C ALA A 280 14.52 -12.91 -11.14
N GLY A 281 13.72 -13.85 -10.64
CA GLY A 281 13.88 -15.29 -10.85
C GLY A 281 13.01 -15.81 -11.99
N GLU A 282 13.46 -16.91 -12.63
CA GLU A 282 12.71 -17.59 -13.68
C GLU A 282 11.40 -18.20 -13.15
N GLY A 283 10.33 -18.16 -13.95
CA GLY A 283 9.05 -18.83 -13.66
C GLY A 283 8.25 -18.20 -12.55
N GLY A 284 8.56 -16.96 -12.14
CA GLY A 284 7.81 -16.25 -11.11
C GLY A 284 6.40 -15.84 -11.58
N GLU A 285 5.43 -15.86 -10.65
CA GLU A 285 4.07 -15.40 -10.86
C GLU A 285 3.78 -14.19 -9.97
N CYS A 286 3.16 -13.13 -10.54
CA CYS A 286 2.86 -11.91 -9.83
C CYS A 286 1.44 -11.42 -10.12
N LEU A 287 0.60 -11.34 -9.09
CA LEU A 287 -0.71 -10.70 -9.17
C LEU A 287 -0.67 -9.35 -8.42
N ILE A 288 -0.96 -8.27 -9.14
CA ILE A 288 -1.19 -6.95 -8.54
C ILE A 288 -2.65 -6.59 -8.76
N ASN A 289 -3.41 -6.55 -7.69
CA ASN A 289 -4.85 -6.37 -7.72
C ASN A 289 -5.25 -5.23 -6.79
N GLY A 290 -6.20 -4.38 -7.19
CA GLY A 290 -6.60 -3.27 -6.35
C GLY A 290 -7.99 -2.72 -6.63
N LEU A 291 -8.57 -2.16 -5.58
CA LEU A 291 -9.80 -1.40 -5.61
C LEU A 291 -9.55 -0.02 -4.99
N PHE A 292 -10.01 1.04 -5.65
CA PHE A 292 -10.02 2.38 -5.08
C PHE A 292 -11.42 2.98 -5.16
N VAL A 293 -11.88 3.52 -4.02
CA VAL A 293 -13.22 4.10 -3.87
C VAL A 293 -13.06 5.54 -3.38
N GLY A 294 -13.19 6.50 -4.28
CA GLY A 294 -13.03 7.92 -4.00
C GLY A 294 -14.34 8.68 -3.95
N ARG A 295 -14.46 9.61 -3.00
CA ARG A 295 -15.59 10.51 -2.80
C ARG A 295 -15.11 11.92 -2.47
N HIS A 296 -16.02 12.87 -2.42
CA HIS A 296 -15.72 14.27 -2.08
C HIS A 296 -14.62 14.85 -2.98
N ARG A 297 -13.46 15.19 -2.44
CA ARG A 297 -12.31 15.74 -3.17
C ARG A 297 -11.06 14.86 -3.04
N GLN A 298 -11.26 13.59 -2.71
CA GLN A 298 -10.15 12.64 -2.55
C GLN A 298 -9.38 12.46 -3.85
N HIS A 299 -8.06 12.36 -3.75
CA HIS A 299 -7.16 12.03 -4.85
C HIS A 299 -6.51 10.67 -4.58
N LEU A 300 -6.87 9.66 -5.38
CA LEU A 300 -6.41 8.28 -5.18
C LEU A 300 -5.58 7.83 -6.38
N ASP A 301 -4.28 7.73 -6.20
CA ASP A 301 -3.31 7.44 -7.26
C ASP A 301 -2.66 6.07 -7.05
N ASN A 302 -2.81 5.21 -8.06
CA ASN A 302 -2.19 3.89 -8.12
C ASN A 302 -1.11 3.86 -9.20
N TYR A 303 0.15 3.82 -8.79
CA TYR A 303 1.31 3.70 -9.68
C TYR A 303 1.92 2.31 -9.59
N MET A 304 1.90 1.59 -10.71
CA MET A 304 2.39 0.22 -10.81
C MET A 304 3.54 0.14 -11.81
N LEU A 305 4.70 -0.34 -11.35
CA LEU A 305 5.84 -0.61 -12.21
C LEU A 305 6.24 -2.08 -12.09
N VAL A 306 5.80 -2.92 -13.02
CA VAL A 306 6.15 -4.34 -13.03
C VAL A 306 7.31 -4.60 -13.96
N GLU A 307 8.41 -5.15 -13.44
CA GLU A 307 9.59 -5.49 -14.22
C GLU A 307 9.74 -7.03 -14.36
N HIS A 308 9.67 -7.52 -15.59
CA HIS A 308 10.04 -8.88 -15.93
C HIS A 308 11.53 -8.90 -16.30
N ALA A 309 12.36 -9.41 -15.41
CA ALA A 309 13.80 -9.47 -15.59
C ALA A 309 14.32 -10.87 -15.99
N SER A 310 13.52 -11.92 -15.78
CA SER A 310 13.84 -13.32 -16.07
C SER A 310 12.77 -14.00 -16.93
N PRO A 311 13.11 -15.08 -17.67
CA PRO A 311 12.19 -15.73 -18.57
C PRO A 311 11.09 -16.53 -17.85
N HIS A 312 10.08 -16.94 -18.62
CA HIS A 312 8.96 -17.80 -18.19
C HIS A 312 8.14 -17.22 -17.02
N SER A 313 8.17 -15.91 -16.81
CA SER A 313 7.43 -15.25 -15.72
C SER A 313 6.08 -14.71 -16.18
N SER A 314 5.12 -14.67 -15.27
CA SER A 314 3.80 -14.13 -15.56
C SER A 314 3.40 -13.00 -14.60
N SER A 315 2.69 -11.99 -15.12
CA SER A 315 2.08 -10.98 -14.29
C SER A 315 0.64 -10.66 -14.69
N ARG A 316 -0.19 -10.38 -13.69
CA ARG A 316 -1.57 -9.93 -13.86
C ARG A 316 -1.78 -8.69 -13.03
N GLN A 317 -2.17 -7.59 -13.68
CA GLN A 317 -2.59 -6.37 -13.01
C GLN A 317 -4.09 -6.20 -13.23
N PHE A 318 -4.83 -6.00 -12.15
CA PHE A 318 -6.27 -5.80 -12.20
C PHE A 318 -6.70 -4.74 -11.19
N TYR A 319 -7.20 -3.61 -11.69
CA TYR A 319 -7.63 -2.49 -10.87
C TYR A 319 -9.02 -2.02 -11.24
N ASN A 320 -9.90 -1.89 -10.24
CA ASN A 320 -11.20 -1.27 -10.37
C ASN A 320 -11.26 0.04 -9.56
N GLY A 321 -11.76 1.10 -10.19
CA GLY A 321 -12.01 2.40 -9.58
C GLY A 321 -13.49 2.71 -9.50
N ILE A 322 -13.96 3.22 -8.36
CA ILE A 322 -15.31 3.76 -8.16
C ILE A 322 -15.14 5.19 -7.65
N LEU A 323 -15.58 6.18 -8.44
CA LEU A 323 -15.34 7.59 -8.14
C LEU A 323 -16.65 8.36 -8.16
N ASP A 324 -16.89 9.15 -7.13
CA ASP A 324 -18.07 9.97 -6.96
C ASP A 324 -17.72 11.42 -6.61
N ASP A 325 -18.69 12.30 -6.57
CA ASP A 325 -18.55 13.74 -6.30
C ASP A 325 -17.47 14.40 -7.18
N HIS A 326 -16.41 14.94 -6.56
CA HIS A 326 -15.25 15.56 -7.21
C HIS A 326 -13.96 14.73 -6.99
N ALA A 327 -14.10 13.45 -6.73
CA ALA A 327 -12.94 12.59 -6.52
C ALA A 327 -12.13 12.44 -7.82
N HIS A 328 -10.83 12.34 -7.68
CA HIS A 328 -9.90 12.14 -8.78
C HIS A 328 -9.12 10.84 -8.58
N GLY A 329 -9.32 9.89 -9.47
CA GLY A 329 -8.55 8.65 -9.52
C GLY A 329 -7.40 8.75 -10.52
N VAL A 330 -6.31 8.06 -10.24
CA VAL A 330 -5.22 7.85 -11.19
C VAL A 330 -4.87 6.37 -11.21
N PHE A 331 -4.73 5.81 -12.40
CA PHE A 331 -4.14 4.51 -12.61
C PHE A 331 -3.00 4.64 -13.62
N HIS A 332 -1.77 4.54 -13.15
CA HIS A 332 -0.59 4.53 -14.01
C HIS A 332 0.09 3.16 -13.88
N GLY A 333 -0.14 2.29 -14.87
CA GLY A 333 0.42 0.95 -14.91
C GLY A 333 1.47 0.82 -15.99
N ARG A 334 2.71 0.52 -15.61
CA ARG A 334 3.84 0.34 -16.52
C ARG A 334 4.39 -1.08 -16.37
N ILE A 335 4.53 -1.78 -17.49
CA ILE A 335 5.17 -3.09 -17.55
C ILE A 335 6.44 -2.97 -18.38
N ILE A 336 7.56 -3.39 -17.81
CA ILE A 336 8.85 -3.46 -18.51
C ILE A 336 9.22 -4.94 -18.68
N VAL A 337 9.44 -5.36 -19.92
CA VAL A 337 9.93 -6.71 -20.23
C VAL A 337 11.35 -6.61 -20.76
N HIS A 338 12.33 -7.01 -19.94
CA HIS A 338 13.74 -6.96 -20.32
C HIS A 338 14.07 -7.96 -21.45
N LYS A 339 15.14 -7.69 -22.18
CA LYS A 339 15.54 -8.49 -23.37
C LYS A 339 15.63 -9.99 -23.10
N ASN A 340 16.10 -10.38 -21.93
CA ASN A 340 16.27 -11.77 -21.54
C ASN A 340 15.00 -12.42 -20.98
N ALA A 341 13.93 -11.64 -20.73
CA ALA A 341 12.68 -12.14 -20.17
C ALA A 341 11.75 -12.74 -21.23
N GLN A 342 12.27 -13.71 -21.97
CA GLN A 342 11.51 -14.43 -22.99
C GLN A 342 10.39 -15.28 -22.37
N LYS A 343 9.33 -15.57 -23.14
CA LYS A 343 8.15 -16.31 -22.66
C LYS A 343 7.38 -15.62 -21.53
N THR A 344 7.56 -14.31 -21.37
CA THR A 344 6.75 -13.51 -20.45
C THR A 344 5.28 -13.49 -20.89
N ASP A 345 4.36 -13.67 -19.93
CA ASP A 345 2.92 -13.49 -20.12
C ASP A 345 2.41 -12.41 -19.15
N ALA A 346 2.19 -11.19 -19.67
CA ALA A 346 1.79 -10.04 -18.87
C ALA A 346 0.44 -9.50 -19.34
N LYS A 347 -0.50 -9.31 -18.38
CA LYS A 347 -1.80 -8.73 -18.65
C LYS A 347 -2.12 -7.63 -17.65
N GLN A 348 -2.53 -6.45 -18.17
CA GLN A 348 -2.98 -5.33 -17.37
C GLN A 348 -4.43 -4.98 -17.72
N THR A 349 -5.26 -4.79 -16.70
CA THR A 349 -6.66 -4.40 -16.84
C THR A 349 -6.98 -3.34 -15.80
N ASN A 350 -7.54 -2.20 -16.25
CA ASN A 350 -8.09 -1.16 -15.38
C ASN A 350 -9.53 -0.87 -15.80
N ARG A 351 -10.45 -0.86 -14.85
CA ARG A 351 -11.86 -0.57 -15.09
C ARG A 351 -12.34 0.47 -14.09
N ASN A 352 -13.06 1.47 -14.54
CA ASN A 352 -13.47 2.58 -13.70
C ASN A 352 -14.94 2.92 -13.92
N LEU A 353 -15.65 3.17 -12.81
CA LEU A 353 -17.01 3.70 -12.79
C LEU A 353 -16.99 5.12 -12.24
N LEU A 354 -17.50 6.08 -13.02
CA LEU A 354 -17.75 7.45 -12.61
C LEU A 354 -19.23 7.58 -12.24
N LEU A 355 -19.50 7.95 -10.98
CA LEU A 355 -20.85 8.04 -10.44
C LEU A 355 -21.44 9.45 -10.52
N SER A 356 -20.58 10.45 -10.76
CA SER A 356 -20.94 11.85 -10.96
C SER A 356 -20.23 12.43 -12.19
N ASP A 357 -20.78 13.53 -12.73
CA ASP A 357 -20.20 14.24 -13.89
C ASP A 357 -18.92 15.02 -13.52
N THR A 358 -18.64 15.18 -12.24
CA THR A 358 -17.47 15.90 -11.72
C THR A 358 -16.34 14.99 -11.25
N ALA A 359 -16.59 13.69 -11.12
CA ALA A 359 -15.55 12.69 -10.85
C ALA A 359 -14.60 12.55 -12.06
N GLN A 360 -13.32 12.37 -11.78
CA GLN A 360 -12.28 12.30 -12.81
C GLN A 360 -11.43 11.05 -12.65
N ILE A 361 -10.95 10.51 -13.76
CA ILE A 361 -9.98 9.42 -13.80
C ILE A 361 -8.94 9.65 -14.91
N ASP A 362 -7.68 9.59 -14.55
CA ASP A 362 -6.57 9.47 -15.49
C ASP A 362 -6.08 8.03 -15.51
N THR A 363 -6.15 7.38 -16.67
CA THR A 363 -5.66 6.01 -16.84
C THR A 363 -4.56 5.97 -17.90
N LYS A 364 -3.37 5.50 -17.49
CA LYS A 364 -2.16 5.49 -18.33
C LYS A 364 -1.52 4.09 -18.32
N PRO A 365 -2.02 3.14 -19.10
CA PRO A 365 -1.34 1.86 -19.27
C PRO A 365 -0.16 1.99 -20.23
N GLN A 366 1.01 1.45 -19.85
CA GLN A 366 2.25 1.49 -20.64
C GLN A 366 2.90 0.13 -20.73
N LEU A 367 3.42 -0.23 -21.91
CA LEU A 367 4.20 -1.43 -22.15
C LEU A 367 5.54 -1.06 -22.80
N GLU A 368 6.64 -1.51 -22.19
CA GLU A 368 8.00 -1.39 -22.73
C GLU A 368 8.56 -2.80 -22.90
N ILE A 369 8.53 -3.30 -24.11
CA ILE A 369 8.85 -4.68 -24.42
C ILE A 369 10.14 -4.75 -25.22
N TYR A 370 11.16 -5.34 -24.64
CA TYR A 370 12.48 -5.51 -25.26
C TYR A 370 12.78 -6.98 -25.62
N ALA A 371 11.84 -7.92 -25.34
CA ALA A 371 11.93 -9.34 -25.71
C ALA A 371 11.00 -9.65 -26.88
N ASP A 372 11.30 -10.66 -27.68
CA ASP A 372 10.59 -10.97 -28.92
C ASP A 372 9.45 -11.98 -28.72
N ASP A 373 9.66 -12.99 -27.88
CA ASP A 373 8.72 -14.11 -27.69
C ASP A 373 7.94 -13.95 -26.38
N VAL A 374 6.93 -13.08 -26.41
CA VAL A 374 6.13 -12.72 -25.24
C VAL A 374 4.65 -12.55 -25.58
N LYS A 375 3.80 -12.59 -24.55
CA LYS A 375 2.36 -12.28 -24.63
C LYS A 375 2.07 -11.13 -23.66
N CYS A 376 1.95 -9.92 -24.19
CA CYS A 376 1.70 -8.74 -23.38
C CYS A 376 0.45 -8.01 -23.89
N THR A 377 -0.50 -7.74 -22.97
CA THR A 377 -1.73 -7.04 -23.29
C THR A 377 -2.09 -6.04 -22.20
N HIS A 378 -2.75 -4.95 -22.60
CA HIS A 378 -3.35 -4.03 -21.66
C HIS A 378 -4.74 -3.59 -22.13
N GLY A 379 -5.57 -3.14 -21.19
CA GLY A 379 -6.87 -2.56 -21.48
C GLY A 379 -7.32 -1.65 -20.34
N ALA A 380 -7.94 -0.52 -20.70
CA ALA A 380 -8.56 0.37 -19.75
C ALA A 380 -9.98 0.72 -20.22
N THR A 381 -10.93 0.78 -19.28
CA THR A 381 -12.31 1.20 -19.54
C THR A 381 -12.76 2.22 -18.51
N ILE A 382 -13.54 3.19 -18.99
CA ILE A 382 -14.21 4.19 -18.16
C ILE A 382 -15.68 4.14 -18.54
N GLY A 383 -16.55 4.01 -17.55
CA GLY A 383 -18.00 3.93 -17.78
C GLY A 383 -18.79 4.46 -16.60
N GLN A 384 -20.09 4.27 -16.69
CA GLN A 384 -21.07 4.57 -15.65
C GLN A 384 -21.82 3.29 -15.27
N ILE A 385 -22.68 3.35 -14.26
CA ILE A 385 -23.57 2.23 -13.94
C ILE A 385 -24.47 1.98 -15.17
N GLU A 386 -24.54 0.72 -15.59
CA GLU A 386 -25.32 0.33 -16.76
C GLU A 386 -26.83 0.51 -16.48
N GLU A 387 -27.46 1.41 -17.24
CA GLU A 387 -28.89 1.74 -17.07
C GLU A 387 -29.81 0.54 -17.27
N ASN A 388 -29.50 -0.34 -18.21
CA ASN A 388 -30.29 -1.56 -18.44
C ASN A 388 -30.25 -2.50 -17.23
N ALA A 389 -29.08 -2.66 -16.61
CA ALA A 389 -28.94 -3.47 -15.39
C ALA A 389 -29.71 -2.84 -14.22
N LEU A 390 -29.63 -1.52 -14.07
CA LEU A 390 -30.39 -0.78 -13.06
C LEU A 390 -31.91 -0.91 -13.29
N PHE A 391 -32.37 -0.72 -14.53
CA PHE A 391 -33.80 -0.89 -14.92
C PHE A 391 -34.25 -2.33 -14.62
N TYR A 392 -33.48 -3.33 -14.98
CA TYR A 392 -33.81 -4.73 -14.72
C TYR A 392 -34.03 -5.01 -13.23
N LEU A 393 -33.11 -4.55 -12.36
CA LEU A 393 -33.25 -4.73 -10.91
C LEU A 393 -34.50 -4.02 -10.37
N ARG A 394 -34.75 -2.78 -10.83
CA ARG A 394 -35.96 -2.02 -10.44
C ARG A 394 -37.25 -2.68 -10.89
N SER A 395 -37.27 -3.28 -12.07
CA SER A 395 -38.44 -4.02 -12.58
C SER A 395 -38.77 -5.28 -11.76
N ARG A 396 -37.78 -5.76 -10.98
CA ARG A 396 -37.94 -6.86 -10.02
C ARG A 396 -38.31 -6.39 -8.61
N GLY A 397 -38.63 -5.12 -8.41
CA GLY A 397 -39.08 -4.57 -7.14
C GLY A 397 -37.96 -4.10 -6.22
N ILE A 398 -36.71 -4.06 -6.68
CA ILE A 398 -35.60 -3.51 -5.91
C ILE A 398 -35.62 -1.99 -6.07
N ASP A 399 -35.58 -1.24 -4.96
CA ASP A 399 -35.49 0.21 -5.00
C ASP A 399 -34.18 0.68 -5.66
N GLU A 400 -34.17 1.88 -6.21
CA GLU A 400 -33.05 2.38 -6.99
C GLU A 400 -31.74 2.45 -6.18
N ALA A 401 -31.79 2.90 -4.93
CA ALA A 401 -30.60 3.00 -4.08
C ALA A 401 -30.00 1.62 -3.80
N SER A 402 -30.83 0.63 -3.53
CA SER A 402 -30.40 -0.77 -3.32
C SER A 402 -29.88 -1.39 -4.62
N ALA A 403 -30.52 -1.13 -5.76
CA ALA A 403 -30.07 -1.62 -7.05
C ALA A 403 -28.69 -1.03 -7.42
N ARG A 404 -28.47 0.27 -7.20
CA ARG A 404 -27.16 0.91 -7.42
C ARG A 404 -26.09 0.27 -6.51
N ARG A 405 -26.37 0.10 -5.21
CA ARG A 405 -25.43 -0.56 -4.28
C ARG A 405 -25.07 -1.98 -4.73
N LEU A 406 -26.04 -2.78 -5.16
CA LEU A 406 -25.81 -4.13 -5.69
C LEU A 406 -24.85 -4.13 -6.88
N LEU A 407 -25.07 -3.23 -7.85
CA LEU A 407 -24.22 -3.13 -9.05
C LEU A 407 -22.80 -2.67 -8.69
N LEU A 408 -22.66 -1.70 -7.78
CA LEU A 408 -21.34 -1.24 -7.30
C LEU A 408 -20.61 -2.34 -6.55
N PHE A 409 -21.29 -3.08 -5.69
CA PHE A 409 -20.69 -4.20 -4.98
C PHE A 409 -20.28 -5.33 -5.94
N ALA A 410 -21.12 -5.65 -6.93
CA ALA A 410 -20.76 -6.63 -7.95
C ALA A 410 -19.49 -6.22 -8.72
N PHE A 411 -19.36 -4.94 -9.08
CA PHE A 411 -18.16 -4.41 -9.71
C PHE A 411 -16.92 -4.47 -8.80
N ALA A 412 -17.06 -4.10 -7.53
CA ALA A 412 -15.97 -4.19 -6.54
C ALA A 412 -15.57 -5.66 -6.27
N SER A 413 -16.55 -6.59 -6.28
CA SER A 413 -16.33 -8.01 -6.01
C SER A 413 -15.43 -8.69 -7.03
N GLU A 414 -15.29 -8.15 -8.23
CA GLU A 414 -14.32 -8.66 -9.20
C GLU A 414 -12.87 -8.61 -8.69
N CYS A 415 -12.55 -7.63 -7.81
CA CYS A 415 -11.27 -7.57 -7.12
C CYS A 415 -11.18 -8.61 -6.00
N LEU A 416 -12.28 -8.81 -5.23
CA LEU A 416 -12.34 -9.79 -4.16
C LEU A 416 -12.17 -11.22 -4.67
N ASP A 417 -12.71 -11.54 -5.84
CA ASP A 417 -12.65 -12.87 -6.43
C ASP A 417 -11.23 -13.31 -6.81
N ARG A 418 -10.29 -12.34 -6.88
CA ARG A 418 -8.87 -12.60 -7.11
C ARG A 418 -8.07 -12.79 -5.81
N MET A 419 -8.68 -12.55 -4.67
CA MET A 419 -8.08 -12.75 -3.36
C MET A 419 -8.26 -14.21 -2.93
N LYS A 420 -7.24 -14.80 -2.32
CA LYS A 420 -7.37 -16.14 -1.74
C LYS A 420 -8.46 -16.11 -0.64
N THR A 421 -9.30 -17.14 -0.61
CA THR A 421 -10.32 -17.31 0.45
C THR A 421 -9.63 -17.38 1.81
N GLY A 422 -10.15 -16.66 2.79
CA GLY A 422 -9.59 -16.63 4.14
C GLY A 422 -9.89 -15.32 4.87
N LEU A 423 -9.23 -15.16 5.99
CA LEU A 423 -9.47 -14.06 6.95
C LEU A 423 -9.24 -12.69 6.32
N ALA A 424 -8.15 -12.51 5.56
CA ALA A 424 -7.83 -11.24 4.90
C ALA A 424 -8.91 -10.84 3.87
N ARG A 425 -9.35 -11.79 3.02
CA ARG A 425 -10.44 -11.55 2.06
C ARG A 425 -11.73 -11.16 2.77
N SER A 426 -12.10 -11.89 3.82
CA SER A 426 -13.33 -11.64 4.59
C SER A 426 -13.30 -10.26 5.27
N PHE A 427 -12.13 -9.82 5.72
CA PHE A 427 -11.94 -8.49 6.28
C PHE A 427 -12.14 -7.41 5.22
N VAL A 428 -11.48 -7.53 4.08
CA VAL A 428 -11.61 -6.60 2.94
C VAL A 428 -13.05 -6.54 2.43
N GLU A 429 -13.73 -7.68 2.32
CA GLU A 429 -15.13 -7.72 1.89
C GLU A 429 -16.06 -6.93 2.81
N LYS A 430 -15.93 -7.09 4.13
CA LYS A 430 -16.69 -6.30 5.11
C LYS A 430 -16.41 -4.81 5.00
N LEU A 431 -15.14 -4.43 4.80
CA LEU A 431 -14.74 -3.05 4.60
C LEU A 431 -15.41 -2.44 3.35
N ILE A 432 -15.37 -3.15 2.22
CA ILE A 432 -15.99 -2.70 0.97
C ILE A 432 -17.52 -2.57 1.12
N GLN A 433 -18.16 -3.54 1.77
CA GLN A 433 -19.60 -3.47 2.06
C GLN A 433 -19.93 -2.21 2.86
N HIS A 434 -19.14 -1.91 3.90
CA HIS A 434 -19.32 -0.70 4.69
C HIS A 434 -19.12 0.57 3.86
N GLN A 435 -18.07 0.64 3.08
CA GLN A 435 -17.75 1.79 2.22
C GLN A 435 -18.82 2.05 1.15
N LEU A 436 -19.41 1.02 0.59
CA LEU A 436 -20.48 1.14 -0.40
C LEU A 436 -21.89 1.31 0.23
N GLY A 437 -21.97 1.48 1.56
CA GLY A 437 -23.22 1.73 2.28
C GLY A 437 -24.10 0.49 2.48
N TYR A 438 -23.52 -0.71 2.42
CA TYR A 438 -24.18 -1.94 2.82
C TYR A 438 -24.27 -1.99 4.35
N ARG A 439 -25.49 -1.88 4.91
CA ARG A 439 -25.71 -2.25 6.32
C ARG A 439 -25.86 -3.76 6.40
N SER A 440 -24.99 -4.44 7.14
CA SER A 440 -25.16 -5.86 7.45
C SER A 440 -26.50 -6.05 8.20
N GLY A 441 -27.49 -6.60 7.52
CA GLY A 441 -28.84 -6.79 8.05
C GLY A 441 -29.97 -6.64 7.03
N ALA A 442 -29.72 -6.08 5.85
CA ALA A 442 -30.77 -5.83 4.84
C ALA A 442 -31.14 -7.04 3.97
N LEU A 443 -30.48 -8.18 4.12
CA LEU A 443 -30.82 -9.46 3.45
C LEU A 443 -31.44 -10.46 4.44
N ARG A 444 -32.30 -10.02 5.35
CA ARG A 444 -33.25 -10.96 5.96
C ARG A 444 -34.39 -11.14 4.96
N HIS A 445 -34.49 -12.34 4.43
CA HIS A 445 -35.62 -12.80 3.66
C HIS A 445 -36.95 -12.31 4.26
N GLN A 446 -37.71 -11.51 3.53
CA GLN A 446 -39.14 -11.46 3.75
C GLN A 446 -39.68 -12.82 3.31
N GLU A 447 -39.91 -13.70 4.29
CA GLU A 447 -40.77 -14.86 4.07
C GLU A 447 -42.13 -14.33 3.59
N PRO A 448 -42.70 -14.91 2.54
CA PRO A 448 -44.04 -14.53 2.11
C PRO A 448 -45.01 -14.83 3.24
N ALA A 449 -45.76 -13.82 3.68
CA ALA A 449 -46.85 -13.98 4.61
C ALA A 449 -47.88 -14.97 3.99
N SER A 450 -48.13 -16.06 4.72
CA SER A 450 -49.14 -17.06 4.44
C SER A 450 -50.57 -16.52 4.45
#